data_bf135d04347277d1759f2ea9f92f5e85
#
_entry.id   bf135d04347277d1759f2ea9f92f5e85
#
_cell.length_a   1.000
_cell.length_b   1.000
_cell.length_c   1.000
_cell.angle_alpha   90.00
_cell.angle_beta   90.00
_cell.angle_gamma   90.00
#
_symmetry.space_group_name_H-M   'P 1'
#
loop_
_entity.id
_entity.type
_entity.pdbx_description
1 polymer ?
#
loop_
_entity_poly.entity_id
_entity_poly.type
_entity_poly.pdbx_seq_one_letter_code
_entity_poly.pdbx_strand_id
1 'polypeptide(L)'
;MKKSMLNNVIYILKKTWKYERRIIYSLLIQITLGVLLPISGVFLPALVVGSISGGLNCGMVAGVFAILLFLLVINTLSAYLSNMYGTYLLNNKIGFLSDLFRKKMKLDYSYIESPEGQTAYENAFMSILNDYTGISGMLSVISPLISSVIGICINIGIMVRLNILVVAVLIFTSFIHIFIAYLIRAEQEKLQEPVADNSRRLNYLFGYTSGQSGAREIRIFDMYGWIRQNIEGVIKDRINLAKKSAGYKLWLSIADCVILAFREAVAYIAAISAVERGEIEVWELVMYLGTITCASAFFSSFTGNLALLGQRSIEINVIRNFLDKENNECGKKLPPDKDTGLKIELKDVSFKFRKEDEYVLRHVNLTINANQKLAIVGENGAGKSTLVKIICGLYRPTEGKVLVNDVDLNEINIQAYQKLIATAFQDTYLLPMTLGENIAFKDADSSIGEIKECISFTGLDKEKWELNSPVTKMLDADGLVPSGGQMQKIILARVAFKLLFRSAALLILDEPTSAMDAIAEKEFYDRYLDIASGKSCILVSHRMKSTNTCDLIVVMDNGNIAERGTHSELMQLNGLYRNMYELQSSYYQ
;
A
#
# COMPACT_ATOMS: atom_id res chain seq x y z
N MET A 1 -15.79 -8.97 -4.32
CA MET A 1 -16.05 -9.95 -5.42
C MET A 1 -14.75 -10.35 -6.10
N LYS A 2 -14.46 -11.65 -6.25
CA LYS A 2 -13.31 -12.10 -7.05
C LYS A 2 -13.56 -11.78 -8.53
N LYS A 3 -12.78 -10.88 -9.10
CA LYS A 3 -12.87 -10.55 -10.53
C LYS A 3 -12.18 -11.64 -11.35
N SER A 4 -12.66 -11.88 -12.57
CA SER A 4 -12.11 -12.95 -13.44
C SER A 4 -10.65 -12.65 -13.80
N MET A 5 -9.87 -13.70 -14.03
CA MET A 5 -8.46 -13.63 -14.42
C MET A 5 -8.24 -12.74 -15.65
N LEU A 6 -9.07 -12.92 -16.68
CA LEU A 6 -9.01 -12.13 -17.90
C LEU A 6 -9.26 -10.63 -17.66
N ASN A 7 -10.24 -10.33 -16.79
CA ASN A 7 -10.55 -8.95 -16.42
C ASN A 7 -9.38 -8.27 -15.68
N ASN A 8 -8.63 -9.03 -14.87
CA ASN A 8 -7.44 -8.52 -14.20
C ASN A 8 -6.30 -8.24 -15.17
N VAL A 9 -6.09 -9.10 -16.18
CA VAL A 9 -5.10 -8.87 -17.24
C VAL A 9 -5.43 -7.58 -18.02
N ILE A 10 -6.67 -7.44 -18.48
CA ILE A 10 -7.13 -6.25 -19.21
C ILE A 10 -6.97 -4.99 -18.35
N TYR A 11 -7.32 -5.07 -17.07
CA TYR A 11 -7.18 -3.95 -16.13
C TYR A 11 -5.73 -3.50 -16.01
N ILE A 12 -4.80 -4.44 -15.79
CA ILE A 12 -3.37 -4.12 -15.67
C ILE A 12 -2.82 -3.54 -17.00
N LEU A 13 -3.11 -4.15 -18.14
CA LEU A 13 -2.65 -3.65 -19.42
C LEU A 13 -3.18 -2.23 -19.71
N LYS A 14 -4.46 -1.96 -19.41
CA LYS A 14 -5.05 -0.62 -19.60
C LYS A 14 -4.39 0.42 -18.69
N LYS A 15 -4.12 0.08 -17.43
CA LYS A 15 -3.45 0.98 -16.48
C LYS A 15 -1.98 1.19 -16.87
N THR A 16 -1.27 0.12 -17.22
CA THR A 16 0.12 0.19 -17.69
C THR A 16 0.22 1.03 -18.96
N TRP A 17 -0.70 0.92 -19.91
CA TRP A 17 -0.75 1.80 -21.08
C TRP A 17 -0.85 3.28 -20.70
N LYS A 18 -1.59 3.58 -19.64
CA LYS A 18 -1.74 4.96 -19.14
C LYS A 18 -0.46 5.49 -18.46
N TYR A 19 0.22 4.65 -17.67
CA TYR A 19 1.36 5.09 -16.86
C TYR A 19 2.70 5.00 -17.61
N GLU A 20 2.94 3.87 -18.30
CA GLU A 20 4.20 3.63 -19.01
C GLU A 20 3.97 2.77 -20.26
N ARG A 21 3.72 3.40 -21.40
CA ARG A 21 3.43 2.71 -22.68
C ARG A 21 4.58 1.86 -23.19
N ARG A 22 5.82 2.21 -22.84
CA ARG A 22 7.03 1.51 -23.27
C ARG A 22 7.05 0.05 -22.83
N ILE A 23 6.40 -0.27 -21.69
CA ILE A 23 6.25 -1.66 -21.24
C ILE A 23 5.47 -2.48 -22.26
N ILE A 24 4.39 -1.95 -22.83
CA ILE A 24 3.57 -2.68 -23.81
C ILE A 24 4.37 -2.95 -25.09
N TYR A 25 5.14 -1.98 -25.56
CA TYR A 25 6.03 -2.20 -26.71
C TYR A 25 7.12 -3.22 -26.39
N SER A 26 7.71 -3.15 -25.22
CA SER A 26 8.69 -4.15 -24.75
C SER A 26 8.08 -5.55 -24.69
N LEU A 27 6.85 -5.70 -24.17
CA LEU A 27 6.14 -6.99 -24.15
C LEU A 27 5.91 -7.54 -25.56
N LEU A 28 5.50 -6.71 -26.53
CA LEU A 28 5.31 -7.14 -27.92
C LEU A 28 6.61 -7.65 -28.55
N ILE A 29 7.72 -6.94 -28.32
CA ILE A 29 9.04 -7.38 -28.81
C ILE A 29 9.46 -8.68 -28.09
N GLN A 30 9.27 -8.79 -26.78
CA GLN A 30 9.56 -10.01 -26.04
C GLN A 30 8.73 -11.21 -26.52
N ILE A 31 7.47 -11.01 -26.88
CA ILE A 31 6.63 -12.05 -27.47
C ILE A 31 7.23 -12.54 -28.78
N THR A 32 7.62 -11.63 -29.67
CA THR A 32 8.22 -11.97 -30.97
C THR A 32 9.55 -12.72 -30.78
N LEU A 33 10.42 -12.21 -29.91
CA LEU A 33 11.71 -12.85 -29.62
C LEU A 33 11.53 -14.22 -28.92
N GLY A 34 10.56 -14.34 -28.03
CA GLY A 34 10.23 -15.58 -27.31
C GLY A 34 9.73 -16.70 -28.24
N VAL A 35 9.26 -16.34 -29.45
CA VAL A 35 8.90 -17.32 -30.50
C VAL A 35 10.08 -17.59 -31.43
N LEU A 36 10.74 -16.53 -31.92
CA LEU A 36 11.80 -16.64 -32.94
C LEU A 36 13.04 -17.39 -32.43
N LEU A 37 13.48 -17.12 -31.19
CA LEU A 37 14.68 -17.73 -30.64
C LEU A 37 14.61 -19.25 -30.53
N PRO A 38 13.56 -19.87 -29.92
CA PRO A 38 13.46 -21.33 -29.87
C PRO A 38 13.31 -21.99 -31.24
N ILE A 39 12.52 -21.36 -32.15
CA ILE A 39 12.30 -21.88 -33.49
C ILE A 39 13.58 -21.84 -34.32
N SER A 40 14.35 -20.76 -34.26
CA SER A 40 15.64 -20.67 -34.96
C SER A 40 16.65 -21.70 -34.46
N GLY A 41 16.61 -22.05 -33.16
CA GLY A 41 17.39 -23.14 -32.57
C GLY A 41 17.04 -24.52 -33.15
N VAL A 42 15.82 -24.72 -33.66
CA VAL A 42 15.41 -25.96 -34.34
C VAL A 42 15.95 -26.01 -35.78
N PHE A 43 15.81 -24.89 -36.53
CA PHE A 43 16.18 -24.87 -37.94
C PHE A 43 17.69 -24.87 -38.18
N LEU A 44 18.49 -24.27 -37.28
CA LEU A 44 19.94 -24.13 -37.45
C LEU A 44 20.64 -25.50 -37.56
N PRO A 45 20.46 -26.48 -36.64
CA PRO A 45 21.08 -27.80 -36.76
C PRO A 45 20.64 -28.54 -38.03
N ALA A 46 19.35 -28.43 -38.39
CA ALA A 46 18.81 -29.07 -39.59
C ALA A 46 19.46 -28.51 -40.88
N LEU A 47 19.65 -27.19 -40.96
CA LEU A 47 20.34 -26.54 -42.07
C LEU A 47 21.83 -26.95 -42.17
N VAL A 48 22.51 -27.08 -41.03
CA VAL A 48 23.90 -27.56 -41.00
C VAL A 48 24.02 -28.98 -41.54
N VAL A 49 23.14 -29.90 -41.08
CA VAL A 49 23.14 -31.31 -41.56
C VAL A 49 22.76 -31.38 -43.02
N GLY A 50 21.78 -30.62 -43.48
CA GLY A 50 21.40 -30.54 -44.90
C GLY A 50 22.54 -29.99 -45.79
N SER A 51 23.34 -29.05 -45.28
CA SER A 51 24.50 -28.50 -46.00
C SER A 51 25.64 -29.56 -46.14
N ILE A 52 25.81 -30.39 -45.14
CA ILE A 52 26.85 -31.45 -45.19
C ILE A 52 26.42 -32.55 -46.16
N SER A 53 25.17 -32.98 -46.15
CA SER A 53 24.64 -34.05 -47.00
C SER A 53 24.55 -33.62 -48.47
N GLY A 54 24.33 -32.34 -48.79
CA GLY A 54 24.24 -31.78 -50.15
C GLY A 54 25.58 -31.34 -50.78
N GLY A 55 26.70 -31.50 -50.06
CA GLY A 55 28.01 -31.02 -50.48
C GLY A 55 28.30 -29.59 -50.03
N LEU A 56 29.46 -29.36 -49.41
CA LEU A 56 29.88 -28.07 -48.84
C LEU A 56 30.03 -27.00 -49.93
N ASN A 57 29.07 -26.08 -50.03
CA ASN A 57 29.14 -24.90 -50.88
C ASN A 57 29.43 -23.65 -50.07
N CYS A 58 30.32 -22.78 -50.54
CA CYS A 58 30.75 -21.55 -49.83
C CYS A 58 29.54 -20.65 -49.48
N GLY A 59 28.47 -20.66 -50.29
CA GLY A 59 27.20 -19.95 -50.03
C GLY A 59 26.44 -20.50 -48.82
N MET A 60 26.45 -21.82 -48.57
CA MET A 60 25.78 -22.44 -47.42
C MET A 60 26.50 -22.14 -46.12
N VAL A 61 27.82 -22.13 -46.13
CA VAL A 61 28.63 -21.74 -44.95
C VAL A 61 28.36 -20.27 -44.61
N ALA A 62 28.34 -19.40 -45.60
CA ALA A 62 27.99 -17.98 -45.41
C ALA A 62 26.55 -17.81 -44.84
N GLY A 63 25.59 -18.65 -45.27
CA GLY A 63 24.22 -18.63 -44.75
C GLY A 63 24.13 -19.02 -43.27
N VAL A 64 24.88 -20.07 -42.84
CA VAL A 64 24.97 -20.47 -41.43
C VAL A 64 25.56 -19.36 -40.56
N PHE A 65 26.66 -18.71 -41.05
CA PHE A 65 27.27 -17.58 -40.35
C PHE A 65 26.30 -16.38 -40.26
N ALA A 66 25.53 -16.08 -41.29
CA ALA A 66 24.52 -15.01 -41.28
C ALA A 66 23.43 -15.28 -40.24
N ILE A 67 22.94 -16.52 -40.13
CA ILE A 67 21.94 -16.90 -39.11
C ILE A 67 22.55 -16.82 -37.69
N LEU A 68 23.77 -17.26 -37.48
CA LEU A 68 24.46 -17.13 -36.19
C LEU A 68 24.62 -15.66 -35.78
N LEU A 69 25.04 -14.80 -36.71
CA LEU A 69 25.13 -13.35 -36.45
C LEU A 69 23.78 -12.74 -36.13
N PHE A 70 22.74 -13.12 -36.86
CA PHE A 70 21.36 -12.70 -36.59
C PHE A 70 20.90 -13.11 -35.19
N LEU A 71 21.15 -14.36 -34.77
CA LEU A 71 20.85 -14.85 -33.43
C LEU A 71 21.60 -14.09 -32.34
N LEU A 72 22.87 -13.74 -32.57
CA LEU A 72 23.66 -12.95 -31.64
C LEU A 72 23.07 -11.55 -31.47
N VAL A 73 22.69 -10.89 -32.56
CA VAL A 73 22.03 -9.57 -32.51
C VAL A 73 20.70 -9.65 -31.78
N ILE A 74 19.89 -10.66 -32.06
CA ILE A 74 18.59 -10.85 -31.37
C ILE A 74 18.78 -11.09 -29.88
N ASN A 75 19.74 -11.94 -29.47
CA ASN A 75 20.01 -12.20 -28.06
C ASN A 75 20.49 -10.94 -27.32
N THR A 76 21.39 -10.16 -27.92
CA THR A 76 21.85 -8.91 -27.32
C THR A 76 20.72 -7.89 -27.20
N LEU A 77 19.86 -7.79 -28.21
CA LEU A 77 18.67 -6.94 -28.19
C LEU A 77 17.68 -7.39 -27.09
N SER A 78 17.46 -8.70 -26.95
CA SER A 78 16.62 -9.26 -25.89
C SER A 78 17.14 -8.93 -24.50
N ALA A 79 18.46 -9.09 -24.26
CA ALA A 79 19.09 -8.74 -23.00
C ALA A 79 18.99 -7.23 -22.68
N TYR A 80 19.23 -6.37 -23.67
CA TYR A 80 19.07 -4.92 -23.54
C TYR A 80 17.63 -4.53 -23.16
N LEU A 81 16.66 -5.08 -23.86
CA LEU A 81 15.23 -4.81 -23.60
C LEU A 81 14.80 -5.32 -22.21
N SER A 82 15.31 -6.45 -21.76
CA SER A 82 15.05 -6.99 -20.43
C SER A 82 15.57 -6.05 -19.34
N ASN A 83 16.75 -5.47 -19.50
CA ASN A 83 17.30 -4.49 -18.55
C ASN A 83 16.47 -3.18 -18.54
N MET A 84 16.09 -2.67 -19.72
CA MET A 84 15.25 -1.48 -19.82
C MET A 84 13.84 -1.70 -19.27
N TYR A 85 13.30 -2.90 -19.40
CA TYR A 85 12.00 -3.27 -18.86
C TYR A 85 11.92 -3.06 -17.34
N GLY A 86 12.98 -3.38 -16.59
CA GLY A 86 13.06 -3.13 -15.16
C GLY A 86 12.88 -1.65 -14.80
N THR A 87 13.51 -0.74 -15.55
CA THR A 87 13.38 0.71 -15.34
C THR A 87 11.96 1.21 -15.66
N TYR A 88 11.37 0.74 -16.75
CA TYR A 88 9.98 1.10 -17.10
C TYR A 88 8.97 0.58 -16.10
N LEU A 89 9.25 -0.61 -15.52
CA LEU A 89 8.41 -1.21 -14.50
C LEU A 89 8.37 -0.36 -13.23
N LEU A 90 9.49 0.28 -12.85
CA LEU A 90 9.53 1.20 -11.71
C LEU A 90 8.59 2.39 -11.92
N ASN A 91 8.64 3.03 -13.10
CA ASN A 91 7.72 4.13 -13.44
C ASN A 91 6.25 3.70 -13.38
N ASN A 92 5.96 2.50 -13.89
CA ASN A 92 4.61 1.93 -13.81
C ASN A 92 4.14 1.74 -12.36
N LYS A 93 5.00 1.22 -11.49
CA LYS A 93 4.72 1.08 -10.04
C LYS A 93 4.42 2.41 -9.39
N ILE A 94 5.20 3.46 -9.69
CA ILE A 94 4.96 4.82 -9.18
C ILE A 94 3.54 5.31 -9.55
N GLY A 95 3.09 5.02 -10.78
CA GLY A 95 1.72 5.34 -11.20
C GLY A 95 0.65 4.64 -10.34
N PHE A 96 0.83 3.35 -10.08
CA PHE A 96 -0.09 2.60 -9.21
C PHE A 96 -0.01 3.04 -7.74
N LEU A 97 1.18 3.33 -7.22
CA LEU A 97 1.36 3.86 -5.87
C LEU A 97 0.68 5.22 -5.70
N SER A 98 0.77 6.08 -6.71
CA SER A 98 0.07 7.38 -6.71
C SER A 98 -1.46 7.20 -6.65
N ASP A 99 -2.01 6.24 -7.42
CA ASP A 99 -3.44 5.92 -7.35
C ASP A 99 -3.82 5.34 -5.96
N LEU A 100 -2.98 4.46 -5.40
CA LEU A 100 -3.19 3.87 -4.08
C LEU A 100 -3.19 4.94 -2.99
N PHE A 101 -2.22 5.84 -3.01
CA PHE A 101 -2.13 6.96 -2.08
C PHE A 101 -3.32 7.90 -2.20
N ARG A 102 -3.68 8.27 -3.45
CA ARG A 102 -4.86 9.11 -3.71
C ARG A 102 -6.15 8.47 -3.20
N LYS A 103 -6.27 7.15 -3.35
CA LYS A 103 -7.42 6.40 -2.83
C LYS A 103 -7.45 6.41 -1.30
N LYS A 104 -6.32 6.17 -0.64
CA LYS A 104 -6.18 6.23 0.82
C LYS A 104 -6.65 7.59 1.37
N MET A 105 -6.28 8.69 0.70
CA MET A 105 -6.69 10.04 1.13
C MET A 105 -8.18 10.34 0.90
N LYS A 106 -8.90 9.54 0.11
CA LYS A 106 -10.33 9.70 -0.17
C LYS A 106 -11.23 8.76 0.62
N LEU A 107 -10.66 7.72 1.21
CA LEU A 107 -11.41 6.79 2.06
C LEU A 107 -11.69 7.42 3.41
N ASP A 108 -12.73 6.94 4.09
CA ASP A 108 -13.04 7.35 5.45
C ASP A 108 -11.87 7.09 6.38
N TYR A 109 -11.55 8.08 7.19
CA TYR A 109 -10.42 8.00 8.13
C TYR A 109 -10.59 6.87 9.14
N SER A 110 -11.80 6.63 9.63
CA SER A 110 -12.11 5.53 10.55
C SER A 110 -11.77 4.16 9.97
N TYR A 111 -12.00 3.95 8.66
CA TYR A 111 -11.58 2.72 7.99
C TYR A 111 -10.07 2.62 7.87
N ILE A 112 -9.40 3.71 7.49
CA ILE A 112 -7.93 3.72 7.32
C ILE A 112 -7.21 3.49 8.66
N GLU A 113 -7.75 3.98 9.76
CA GLU A 113 -7.21 3.79 11.11
C GLU A 113 -7.49 2.38 11.65
N SER A 114 -8.51 1.70 11.14
CA SER A 114 -8.86 0.34 11.57
C SER A 114 -7.78 -0.68 11.18
N PRO A 115 -7.58 -1.76 11.98
CA PRO A 115 -6.65 -2.85 11.63
C PRO A 115 -6.95 -3.47 10.26
N GLU A 116 -8.23 -3.56 9.88
CA GLU A 116 -8.66 -4.05 8.57
C GLU A 116 -8.17 -3.14 7.44
N GLY A 117 -8.38 -1.82 7.57
CA GLY A 117 -7.96 -0.83 6.57
C GLY A 117 -6.45 -0.74 6.44
N GLN A 118 -5.72 -0.76 7.55
CA GLN A 118 -4.25 -0.79 7.56
C GLN A 118 -3.73 -2.03 6.84
N THR A 119 -4.22 -3.22 7.21
CA THR A 119 -3.83 -4.48 6.56
C THR A 119 -4.17 -4.49 5.07
N ALA A 120 -5.35 -3.99 4.69
CA ALA A 120 -5.75 -3.91 3.29
C ALA A 120 -4.84 -2.98 2.48
N TYR A 121 -4.46 -1.83 3.05
CA TYR A 121 -3.52 -0.90 2.43
C TYR A 121 -2.12 -1.50 2.29
N GLU A 122 -1.57 -2.08 3.36
CA GLU A 122 -0.23 -2.70 3.36
C GLU A 122 -0.14 -3.85 2.36
N ASN A 123 -1.15 -4.73 2.31
CA ASN A 123 -1.18 -5.82 1.34
C ASN A 123 -1.23 -5.30 -0.11
N ALA A 124 -2.03 -4.26 -0.38
CA ALA A 124 -2.08 -3.64 -1.70
C ALA A 124 -0.74 -2.95 -2.05
N PHE A 125 -0.13 -2.25 -1.10
CA PHE A 125 1.15 -1.57 -1.25
C PHE A 125 2.28 -2.57 -1.54
N MET A 126 2.38 -3.66 -0.76
CA MET A 126 3.38 -4.71 -0.98
C MET A 126 3.17 -5.45 -2.30
N SER A 127 1.91 -5.68 -2.72
CA SER A 127 1.60 -6.28 -4.02
C SER A 127 1.99 -5.39 -5.21
N ILE A 128 2.11 -4.07 -5.02
CA ILE A 128 2.62 -3.14 -6.04
C ILE A 128 4.15 -3.10 -6.05
N LEU A 129 4.78 -3.03 -4.86
CA LEU A 129 6.23 -2.85 -4.74
C LEU A 129 7.03 -4.10 -5.14
N ASN A 130 6.53 -5.29 -4.86
CA ASN A 130 7.26 -6.53 -5.09
C ASN A 130 7.55 -6.73 -6.59
N ASP A 131 8.80 -7.16 -6.91
CA ASP A 131 9.25 -7.37 -8.28
C ASP A 131 8.77 -8.68 -8.90
N TYR A 132 8.44 -9.66 -8.08
CA TYR A 132 8.06 -11.01 -8.51
C TYR A 132 6.57 -11.31 -8.40
N THR A 133 5.81 -10.48 -7.70
CA THR A 133 4.38 -10.67 -7.43
C THR A 133 3.56 -9.47 -7.91
N GLY A 134 2.25 -9.53 -7.73
CA GLY A 134 1.35 -8.42 -8.04
C GLY A 134 1.44 -7.96 -9.50
N ILE A 135 1.67 -6.66 -9.69
CA ILE A 135 1.69 -6.02 -11.01
C ILE A 135 2.86 -6.52 -11.86
N SER A 136 4.07 -6.53 -11.28
CA SER A 136 5.28 -7.00 -11.95
C SER A 136 5.16 -8.47 -12.35
N GLY A 137 4.71 -9.29 -11.40
CA GLY A 137 4.48 -10.71 -11.64
C GLY A 137 3.40 -10.99 -12.68
N MET A 138 2.33 -10.18 -12.76
CA MET A 138 1.31 -10.31 -13.81
C MET A 138 1.88 -9.99 -15.19
N LEU A 139 2.60 -8.88 -15.32
CA LEU A 139 3.19 -8.45 -16.60
C LEU A 139 4.26 -9.42 -17.09
N SER A 140 5.07 -10.01 -16.19
CA SER A 140 6.13 -10.96 -16.58
C SER A 140 5.59 -12.29 -17.12
N VAL A 141 4.35 -12.67 -16.78
CA VAL A 141 3.70 -13.91 -17.23
C VAL A 141 3.04 -13.75 -18.60
N ILE A 142 2.63 -12.54 -18.99
CA ILE A 142 1.87 -12.31 -20.23
C ILE A 142 2.69 -12.65 -21.47
N SER A 143 3.93 -12.17 -21.56
CA SER A 143 4.79 -12.40 -22.72
C SER A 143 5.09 -13.88 -22.96
N PRO A 144 5.56 -14.68 -21.98
CA PRO A 144 5.80 -16.10 -22.19
C PRO A 144 4.51 -16.89 -22.48
N LEU A 145 3.37 -16.49 -21.91
CA LEU A 145 2.08 -17.15 -22.18
C LEU A 145 1.67 -16.98 -23.66
N ILE A 146 1.73 -15.77 -24.19
CA ILE A 146 1.37 -15.49 -25.59
C ILE A 146 2.39 -16.14 -26.53
N SER A 147 3.69 -16.02 -26.24
CA SER A 147 4.75 -16.66 -27.03
C SER A 147 4.56 -18.18 -27.10
N SER A 148 4.18 -18.82 -25.99
CA SER A 148 3.97 -20.26 -25.96
C SER A 148 2.76 -20.68 -26.81
N VAL A 149 1.67 -19.93 -26.82
CA VAL A 149 0.52 -20.21 -27.71
C VAL A 149 0.93 -20.12 -29.18
N ILE A 150 1.61 -19.05 -29.58
CA ILE A 150 2.08 -18.86 -30.95
C ILE A 150 3.07 -19.97 -31.33
N GLY A 151 4.03 -20.25 -30.44
CA GLY A 151 5.03 -21.31 -30.64
C GLY A 151 4.40 -22.69 -30.79
N ILE A 152 3.40 -23.03 -29.98
CA ILE A 152 2.64 -24.28 -30.12
C ILE A 152 1.97 -24.37 -31.50
N CYS A 153 1.29 -23.31 -31.95
CA CYS A 153 0.62 -23.30 -33.25
C CYS A 153 1.60 -23.52 -34.42
N ILE A 154 2.75 -22.86 -34.39
CA ILE A 154 3.80 -23.02 -35.43
C ILE A 154 4.37 -24.44 -35.43
N ASN A 155 4.73 -24.97 -34.26
CA ASN A 155 5.30 -26.32 -34.15
C ASN A 155 4.29 -27.40 -34.55
N ILE A 156 3.01 -27.28 -34.18
CA ILE A 156 1.95 -28.18 -34.65
C ILE A 156 1.87 -28.14 -36.18
N GLY A 157 1.93 -26.97 -36.81
CA GLY A 157 1.90 -26.84 -38.27
C GLY A 157 3.06 -27.54 -38.96
N ILE A 158 4.27 -27.58 -38.36
CA ILE A 158 5.42 -28.34 -38.86
C ILE A 158 5.21 -29.86 -38.67
N MET A 159 4.73 -30.27 -37.48
CA MET A 159 4.59 -31.68 -37.10
C MET A 159 3.47 -32.40 -37.85
N VAL A 160 2.41 -31.71 -38.25
CA VAL A 160 1.31 -32.33 -39.04
C VAL A 160 1.81 -32.95 -40.34
N ARG A 161 2.87 -32.39 -40.95
CA ARG A 161 3.50 -32.94 -42.17
C ARG A 161 4.23 -34.26 -41.91
N LEU A 162 4.71 -34.51 -40.70
CA LEU A 162 5.39 -35.75 -40.34
C LEU A 162 4.37 -36.90 -40.10
N ASN A 163 3.55 -36.73 -39.05
CA ASN A 163 2.55 -37.71 -38.68
C ASN A 163 1.49 -37.10 -37.73
N ILE A 164 0.22 -37.23 -38.10
CA ILE A 164 -0.91 -36.72 -37.30
C ILE A 164 -1.01 -37.39 -35.93
N LEU A 165 -0.54 -38.67 -35.82
CA LEU A 165 -0.54 -39.41 -34.55
C LEU A 165 0.39 -38.76 -33.51
N VAL A 166 1.56 -38.26 -33.92
CA VAL A 166 2.48 -37.56 -33.03
C VAL A 166 1.82 -36.29 -32.46
N VAL A 167 1.09 -35.55 -33.29
CA VAL A 167 0.34 -34.34 -32.84
C VAL A 167 -0.78 -34.75 -31.86
N ALA A 168 -1.48 -35.83 -32.14
CA ALA A 168 -2.54 -36.33 -31.24
C ALA A 168 -1.99 -36.74 -29.86
N VAL A 169 -0.84 -37.42 -29.82
CA VAL A 169 -0.15 -37.78 -28.55
C VAL A 169 0.31 -36.55 -27.81
N LEU A 170 0.83 -35.56 -28.51
CA LEU A 170 1.28 -34.30 -27.93
C LEU A 170 0.09 -33.54 -27.27
N ILE A 171 -1.04 -33.45 -27.93
CA ILE A 171 -2.23 -32.79 -27.39
C ILE A 171 -2.79 -33.59 -26.20
N PHE A 172 -2.90 -34.92 -26.32
CA PHE A 172 -3.43 -35.78 -25.27
C PHE A 172 -2.58 -35.71 -23.99
N THR A 173 -1.27 -35.81 -24.11
CA THR A 173 -0.34 -35.70 -22.96
C THR A 173 -0.37 -34.30 -22.32
N SER A 174 -0.62 -33.26 -23.10
CA SER A 174 -0.78 -31.90 -22.57
C SER A 174 -2.07 -31.77 -21.74
N PHE A 175 -3.16 -32.41 -22.12
CA PHE A 175 -4.37 -32.46 -21.29
C PHE A 175 -4.12 -33.17 -19.95
N ILE A 176 -3.40 -34.32 -19.99
CA ILE A 176 -3.02 -35.02 -18.75
C ILE A 176 -2.20 -34.10 -17.83
N HIS A 177 -1.22 -33.38 -18.38
CA HIS A 177 -0.41 -32.44 -17.62
C HIS A 177 -1.26 -31.34 -16.98
N ILE A 178 -2.15 -30.71 -17.73
CA ILE A 178 -3.07 -29.68 -17.21
C ILE A 178 -3.94 -30.22 -16.07
N PHE A 179 -4.44 -31.45 -16.22
CA PHE A 179 -5.26 -32.09 -15.20
C PHE A 179 -4.48 -32.36 -13.91
N ILE A 180 -3.25 -32.89 -14.01
CA ILE A 180 -2.36 -33.10 -12.85
C ILE A 180 -2.02 -31.75 -12.18
N ALA A 181 -1.69 -30.73 -12.97
CA ALA A 181 -1.40 -29.39 -12.46
C ALA A 181 -2.61 -28.79 -11.73
N TYR A 182 -3.82 -29.02 -12.22
CA TYR A 182 -5.06 -28.58 -11.57
C TYR A 182 -5.26 -29.24 -10.19
N LEU A 183 -5.05 -30.56 -10.09
CA LEU A 183 -5.17 -31.29 -8.82
C LEU A 183 -4.15 -30.80 -7.78
N ILE A 184 -2.90 -30.64 -8.19
CA ILE A 184 -1.82 -30.17 -7.32
C ILE A 184 -2.08 -28.72 -6.86
N ARG A 185 -2.61 -27.87 -7.74
CA ARG A 185 -2.98 -26.51 -7.41
C ARG A 185 -4.05 -26.44 -6.30
N ALA A 186 -5.06 -27.29 -6.35
CA ALA A 186 -6.10 -27.34 -5.32
C ALA A 186 -5.50 -27.61 -3.92
N GLU A 187 -4.48 -28.48 -3.83
CA GLU A 187 -3.77 -28.73 -2.57
C GLU A 187 -2.86 -27.56 -2.15
N GLN A 188 -2.23 -26.88 -3.10
CA GLN A 188 -1.41 -25.69 -2.81
C GLN A 188 -2.27 -24.52 -2.34
N GLU A 189 -3.48 -24.35 -2.84
CA GLU A 189 -4.41 -23.30 -2.40
C GLU A 189 -4.76 -23.43 -0.90
N LYS A 190 -4.86 -24.64 -0.38
CA LYS A 190 -5.09 -24.89 1.06
C LYS A 190 -3.94 -24.40 1.96
N LEU A 191 -2.73 -24.27 1.41
CA LEU A 191 -1.57 -23.75 2.14
C LEU A 191 -1.49 -22.22 2.16
N GLN A 192 -2.29 -21.50 1.37
CA GLN A 192 -2.18 -20.03 1.26
C GLN A 192 -2.55 -19.32 2.55
N GLU A 193 -3.62 -19.74 3.23
CA GLU A 193 -4.06 -19.13 4.48
C GLU A 193 -3.05 -19.33 5.62
N PRO A 194 -2.55 -20.56 5.91
CA PRO A 194 -1.49 -20.78 6.89
C PRO A 194 -0.19 -19.99 6.57
N VAL A 195 0.17 -19.88 5.29
CA VAL A 195 1.32 -19.12 4.84
C VAL A 195 1.13 -17.62 5.07
N ALA A 196 -0.06 -17.08 4.83
CA ALA A 196 -0.38 -15.68 5.06
C ALA A 196 -0.36 -15.34 6.56
N ASP A 197 -0.93 -16.22 7.42
CA ASP A 197 -0.89 -16.03 8.88
C ASP A 197 0.53 -16.04 9.43
N ASN A 198 1.32 -17.03 9.02
CA ASN A 198 2.73 -17.12 9.40
C ASN A 198 3.52 -15.88 8.95
N SER A 199 3.25 -15.36 7.73
CA SER A 199 3.89 -14.14 7.23
C SER A 199 3.51 -12.90 8.06
N ARG A 200 2.25 -12.78 8.50
CA ARG A 200 1.81 -11.69 9.39
C ARG A 200 2.55 -11.72 10.72
N ARG A 201 2.69 -12.92 11.34
CA ARG A 201 3.44 -13.09 12.60
C ARG A 201 4.90 -12.70 12.45
N LEU A 202 5.57 -13.12 11.37
CA LEU A 202 6.95 -12.75 11.07
C LEU A 202 7.10 -11.23 10.88
N ASN A 203 6.24 -10.62 10.08
CA ASN A 203 6.28 -9.17 9.84
C ASN A 203 6.10 -8.37 11.13
N TYR A 204 5.19 -8.80 12.01
CA TYR A 204 5.00 -8.17 13.31
C TYR A 204 6.28 -8.26 14.18
N LEU A 205 6.86 -9.46 14.30
CA LEU A 205 8.08 -9.67 15.09
C LEU A 205 9.28 -8.87 14.52
N PHE A 206 9.47 -8.90 13.21
CA PHE A 206 10.54 -8.11 12.58
C PHE A 206 10.28 -6.60 12.64
N GLY A 207 9.04 -6.15 12.49
CA GLY A 207 8.68 -4.74 12.64
C GLY A 207 9.01 -4.21 14.03
N TYR A 208 8.73 -4.99 15.08
CA TYR A 208 9.07 -4.64 16.45
C TYR A 208 10.60 -4.61 16.68
N THR A 209 11.34 -5.58 16.16
CA THR A 209 12.79 -5.68 16.37
C THR A 209 13.60 -4.68 15.54
N SER A 210 13.10 -4.24 14.38
CA SER A 210 13.78 -3.26 13.52
C SER A 210 13.53 -1.80 13.92
N GLY A 211 12.51 -1.53 14.75
CA GLY A 211 12.17 -0.19 15.22
C GLY A 211 13.10 0.30 16.34
N GLN A 212 13.46 1.61 16.32
CA GLN A 212 14.29 2.22 17.38
C GLN A 212 13.66 2.12 18.77
N SER A 213 12.34 2.20 18.87
CA SER A 213 11.60 2.05 20.13
C SER A 213 11.77 0.65 20.73
N GLY A 214 11.64 -0.39 19.93
CA GLY A 214 11.81 -1.78 20.36
C GLY A 214 13.24 -2.09 20.81
N ALA A 215 14.25 -1.51 20.19
CA ALA A 215 15.65 -1.78 20.50
C ALA A 215 16.05 -1.42 21.94
N ARG A 216 15.45 -0.39 22.53
CA ARG A 216 15.67 0.03 23.93
C ARG A 216 15.07 -0.97 24.92
N GLU A 217 13.82 -1.34 24.71
CA GLU A 217 13.09 -2.25 25.60
C GLU A 217 13.68 -3.66 25.56
N ILE A 218 14.02 -4.16 24.36
CA ILE A 218 14.66 -5.45 24.17
C ILE A 218 15.94 -5.57 25.01
N ARG A 219 16.75 -4.48 25.08
CA ARG A 219 18.00 -4.46 25.86
C ARG A 219 17.75 -4.37 27.37
N ILE A 220 16.84 -3.48 27.80
CA ILE A 220 16.59 -3.24 29.23
C ILE A 220 15.92 -4.45 29.88
N PHE A 221 14.99 -5.10 29.19
CA PHE A 221 14.26 -6.26 29.70
C PHE A 221 14.87 -7.60 29.30
N ASP A 222 16.06 -7.61 28.67
CA ASP A 222 16.74 -8.82 28.18
C ASP A 222 15.84 -9.75 27.36
N MET A 223 15.02 -9.16 26.49
CA MET A 223 14.02 -9.91 25.71
C MET A 223 14.63 -10.68 24.53
N TYR A 224 15.95 -10.56 24.26
CA TYR A 224 16.59 -11.15 23.08
C TYR A 224 16.35 -12.65 22.95
N GLY A 225 16.59 -13.41 24.05
CA GLY A 225 16.41 -14.87 24.05
C GLY A 225 14.96 -15.29 23.76
N TRP A 226 14.01 -14.61 24.37
CA TRP A 226 12.58 -14.87 24.19
C TRP A 226 12.11 -14.53 22.76
N ILE A 227 12.49 -13.36 22.22
CA ILE A 227 12.14 -12.94 20.86
C ILE A 227 12.74 -13.91 19.84
N ARG A 228 14.02 -14.29 20.02
CA ARG A 228 14.70 -15.25 19.16
C ARG A 228 13.97 -16.58 19.11
N GLN A 229 13.58 -17.13 20.25
CA GLN A 229 12.85 -18.40 20.34
C GLN A 229 11.49 -18.32 19.60
N ASN A 230 10.76 -17.20 19.74
CA ASN A 230 9.51 -16.99 19.02
C ASN A 230 9.73 -16.90 17.50
N ILE A 231 10.73 -16.14 17.04
CA ILE A 231 11.08 -16.05 15.62
C ILE A 231 11.49 -17.42 15.07
N GLU A 232 12.34 -18.17 15.77
CA GLU A 232 12.77 -19.53 15.37
C GLU A 232 11.56 -20.48 15.26
N GLY A 233 10.59 -20.39 16.16
CA GLY A 233 9.33 -21.13 16.12
C GLY A 233 8.53 -20.84 14.84
N VAL A 234 8.31 -19.57 14.55
CA VAL A 234 7.55 -19.13 13.36
C VAL A 234 8.31 -19.48 12.07
N ILE A 235 9.65 -19.37 12.05
CA ILE A 235 10.49 -19.79 10.92
C ILE A 235 10.39 -21.29 10.69
N LYS A 236 10.41 -22.11 11.76
CA LYS A 236 10.25 -23.57 11.67
C LYS A 236 8.91 -23.96 11.03
N ASP A 237 7.83 -23.31 11.44
CA ASP A 237 6.51 -23.49 10.81
C ASP A 237 6.52 -23.08 9.34
N ARG A 238 7.18 -21.97 9.00
CA ARG A 238 7.35 -21.51 7.62
C ARG A 238 8.12 -22.52 6.77
N ILE A 239 9.19 -23.09 7.31
CA ILE A 239 9.97 -24.13 6.64
C ILE A 239 9.11 -25.38 6.38
N ASN A 240 8.29 -25.79 7.36
CA ASN A 240 7.39 -26.94 7.20
C ASN A 240 6.33 -26.70 6.10
N LEU A 241 5.74 -25.51 6.04
CA LEU A 241 4.82 -25.12 4.98
C LEU A 241 5.52 -25.08 3.61
N ALA A 242 6.75 -24.54 3.57
CA ALA A 242 7.56 -24.50 2.35
C ALA A 242 7.93 -25.91 1.87
N LYS A 243 8.31 -26.82 2.78
CA LYS A 243 8.57 -28.25 2.44
C LYS A 243 7.34 -28.93 1.84
N LYS A 244 6.15 -28.73 2.41
CA LYS A 244 4.90 -29.27 1.84
C LYS A 244 4.66 -28.72 0.43
N SER A 245 4.79 -27.40 0.25
CA SER A 245 4.65 -26.78 -1.08
C SER A 245 5.69 -27.28 -2.08
N ALA A 246 6.96 -27.45 -1.65
CA ALA A 246 8.03 -28.01 -2.48
C ALA A 246 7.76 -29.48 -2.86
N GLY A 247 7.20 -30.27 -1.94
CA GLY A 247 6.77 -31.65 -2.23
C GLY A 247 5.75 -31.72 -3.36
N TYR A 248 4.72 -30.87 -3.33
CA TYR A 248 3.74 -30.79 -4.43
C TYR A 248 4.38 -30.39 -5.77
N LYS A 249 5.32 -29.45 -5.75
CA LYS A 249 6.06 -29.06 -6.97
C LYS A 249 6.95 -30.17 -7.49
N LEU A 250 7.59 -30.93 -6.60
CA LEU A 250 8.41 -32.08 -6.97
C LEU A 250 7.58 -33.15 -7.70
N TRP A 251 6.41 -33.50 -7.17
CA TRP A 251 5.52 -34.45 -7.81
C TRP A 251 5.06 -33.99 -9.20
N LEU A 252 4.78 -32.68 -9.36
CA LEU A 252 4.45 -32.11 -10.67
C LEU A 252 5.64 -32.22 -11.62
N SER A 253 6.85 -31.90 -11.17
CA SER A 253 8.06 -31.99 -12.00
C SER A 253 8.37 -33.45 -12.41
N ILE A 254 8.16 -34.44 -11.53
CA ILE A 254 8.30 -35.86 -11.85
C ILE A 254 7.29 -36.28 -12.92
N ALA A 255 6.02 -35.89 -12.76
CA ALA A 255 4.99 -36.15 -13.76
C ALA A 255 5.36 -35.53 -15.12
N ASP A 256 5.87 -34.29 -15.12
CA ASP A 256 6.35 -33.61 -16.33
C ASP A 256 7.47 -34.39 -17.01
N CYS A 257 8.47 -34.85 -16.26
CA CYS A 257 9.57 -35.64 -16.82
C CYS A 257 9.08 -36.94 -17.46
N VAL A 258 8.16 -37.64 -16.81
CA VAL A 258 7.58 -38.89 -17.34
C VAL A 258 6.77 -38.65 -18.62
N ILE A 259 5.92 -37.62 -18.60
CA ILE A 259 5.12 -37.20 -19.76
C ILE A 259 6.03 -36.78 -20.92
N LEU A 260 7.08 -36.02 -20.64
CA LEU A 260 8.05 -35.58 -21.64
C LEU A 260 8.76 -36.77 -22.28
N ALA A 261 9.30 -37.68 -21.44
CA ALA A 261 10.02 -38.86 -21.93
C ALA A 261 9.12 -39.76 -22.80
N PHE A 262 7.87 -39.97 -22.37
CA PHE A 262 6.90 -40.76 -23.16
C PHE A 262 6.61 -40.09 -24.52
N ARG A 263 6.36 -38.81 -24.53
CA ARG A 263 6.08 -38.01 -25.72
C ARG A 263 7.25 -38.00 -26.71
N GLU A 264 8.46 -37.79 -26.21
CA GLU A 264 9.67 -37.82 -27.05
C GLU A 264 9.94 -39.22 -27.60
N ALA A 265 9.77 -40.27 -26.80
CA ALA A 265 9.94 -41.65 -27.27
C ALA A 265 9.01 -41.97 -28.43
N VAL A 266 7.71 -41.67 -28.30
CA VAL A 266 6.72 -41.91 -29.39
C VAL A 266 7.11 -41.10 -30.66
N ALA A 267 7.51 -39.86 -30.48
CA ALA A 267 7.87 -38.98 -31.59
C ALA A 267 9.16 -39.42 -32.29
N TYR A 268 10.17 -39.85 -31.51
CA TYR A 268 11.45 -40.36 -32.06
C TYR A 268 11.21 -41.66 -32.84
N ILE A 269 10.42 -42.61 -32.31
CA ILE A 269 10.07 -43.84 -33.00
C ILE A 269 9.35 -43.52 -34.32
N ALA A 270 8.38 -42.61 -34.32
CA ALA A 270 7.68 -42.19 -35.52
C ALA A 270 8.63 -41.54 -36.57
N ALA A 271 9.54 -40.68 -36.14
CA ALA A 271 10.48 -40.01 -37.03
C ALA A 271 11.51 -40.98 -37.63
N ILE A 272 12.07 -41.89 -36.81
CA ILE A 272 13.04 -42.90 -37.28
C ILE A 272 12.35 -43.86 -38.28
N SER A 273 11.16 -44.32 -37.98
CA SER A 273 10.41 -45.21 -38.90
C SER A 273 10.05 -44.51 -40.22
N ALA A 274 9.88 -43.19 -40.25
CA ALA A 274 9.68 -42.43 -41.47
C ALA A 274 10.94 -42.33 -42.34
N VAL A 275 12.11 -42.24 -41.71
CA VAL A 275 13.42 -42.29 -42.41
C VAL A 275 13.65 -43.70 -43.00
N GLU A 276 13.38 -44.76 -42.23
CA GLU A 276 13.51 -46.16 -42.72
C GLU A 276 12.64 -46.45 -43.94
N ARG A 277 11.46 -45.81 -43.99
CA ARG A 277 10.54 -45.89 -45.13
C ARG A 277 10.92 -45.00 -46.31
N GLY A 278 11.95 -44.17 -46.16
CA GLY A 278 12.39 -43.21 -47.19
C GLY A 278 11.42 -42.05 -47.38
N GLU A 279 10.51 -41.77 -46.43
CA GLU A 279 9.52 -40.71 -46.49
C GLU A 279 10.14 -39.35 -46.16
N ILE A 280 11.24 -39.32 -45.37
CA ILE A 280 11.95 -38.09 -44.97
C ILE A 280 13.47 -38.30 -45.06
N GLU A 281 14.20 -37.17 -45.28
CA GLU A 281 15.65 -37.15 -45.31
C GLU A 281 16.27 -36.97 -43.91
N VAL A 282 17.56 -37.24 -43.73
CA VAL A 282 18.27 -37.15 -42.42
C VAL A 282 18.21 -35.74 -41.85
N TRP A 283 18.33 -34.69 -42.67
CA TRP A 283 18.22 -33.31 -42.18
C TRP A 283 16.78 -32.98 -41.71
N GLU A 284 15.76 -33.54 -42.33
CA GLU A 284 14.36 -33.40 -41.91
C GLU A 284 14.14 -34.13 -40.57
N LEU A 285 14.79 -35.29 -40.35
CA LEU A 285 14.77 -35.97 -39.06
C LEU A 285 15.27 -35.01 -37.95
N VAL A 286 16.41 -34.38 -38.14
CA VAL A 286 16.99 -33.43 -37.17
C VAL A 286 16.02 -32.27 -36.91
N MET A 287 15.38 -31.74 -37.95
CA MET A 287 14.37 -30.68 -37.85
C MET A 287 13.16 -31.16 -37.04
N TYR A 288 12.63 -32.34 -37.28
CA TYR A 288 11.47 -32.88 -36.57
C TYR A 288 11.80 -33.16 -35.09
N LEU A 289 12.95 -33.73 -34.77
CA LEU A 289 13.38 -33.97 -33.39
C LEU A 289 13.49 -32.64 -32.62
N GLY A 290 14.09 -31.64 -33.21
CA GLY A 290 14.16 -30.28 -32.63
C GLY A 290 12.78 -29.66 -32.46
N THR A 291 11.87 -29.83 -33.43
CA THR A 291 10.48 -29.32 -33.36
C THR A 291 9.68 -29.96 -32.22
N ILE A 292 9.86 -31.27 -31.97
CA ILE A 292 9.19 -32.01 -30.89
C ILE A 292 9.63 -31.46 -29.53
N THR A 293 10.94 -31.32 -29.32
CA THR A 293 11.50 -30.78 -28.08
C THR A 293 11.07 -29.32 -27.86
N CYS A 294 11.09 -28.52 -28.93
CA CYS A 294 10.64 -27.12 -28.89
C CYS A 294 9.13 -27.01 -28.56
N ALA A 295 8.28 -27.82 -29.19
CA ALA A 295 6.85 -27.89 -28.89
C ALA A 295 6.60 -28.29 -27.44
N SER A 296 7.37 -29.26 -26.93
CA SER A 296 7.31 -29.69 -25.53
C SER A 296 7.63 -28.56 -24.56
N ALA A 297 8.66 -27.78 -24.84
CA ALA A 297 9.05 -26.62 -24.05
C ALA A 297 7.96 -25.54 -24.05
N PHE A 298 7.34 -25.25 -25.21
CA PHE A 298 6.22 -24.31 -25.28
C PHE A 298 4.98 -24.78 -24.51
N PHE A 299 4.65 -26.07 -24.54
CA PHE A 299 3.54 -26.63 -23.75
C PHE A 299 3.80 -26.52 -22.24
N SER A 300 4.99 -26.87 -21.78
CA SER A 300 5.39 -26.71 -20.38
C SER A 300 5.37 -25.23 -19.94
N SER A 301 5.88 -24.35 -20.79
CA SER A 301 5.83 -22.89 -20.56
C SER A 301 4.39 -22.38 -20.49
N PHE A 302 3.51 -22.82 -21.38
CA PHE A 302 2.09 -22.44 -21.38
C PHE A 302 1.40 -22.83 -20.08
N THR A 303 1.51 -24.10 -19.68
CA THR A 303 0.85 -24.61 -18.47
C THR A 303 1.39 -23.94 -17.20
N GLY A 304 2.72 -23.78 -17.10
CA GLY A 304 3.36 -23.11 -15.98
C GLY A 304 2.93 -21.65 -15.86
N ASN A 305 2.94 -20.90 -16.95
CA ASN A 305 2.55 -19.49 -16.95
C ASN A 305 1.03 -19.31 -16.75
N LEU A 306 0.20 -20.23 -17.24
CA LEU A 306 -1.24 -20.19 -16.96
C LEU A 306 -1.54 -20.39 -15.46
N ALA A 307 -0.82 -21.29 -14.80
CA ALA A 307 -0.92 -21.46 -13.35
C ALA A 307 -0.47 -20.21 -12.58
N LEU A 308 0.67 -19.63 -12.96
CA LEU A 308 1.17 -18.38 -12.38
C LEU A 308 0.19 -17.22 -12.62
N LEU A 309 -0.39 -17.08 -13.80
CA LEU A 309 -1.37 -16.05 -14.10
C LEU A 309 -2.57 -16.10 -13.14
N GLY A 310 -3.03 -17.31 -12.80
CA GLY A 310 -4.08 -17.51 -11.81
C GLY A 310 -3.68 -16.98 -10.42
N GLN A 311 -2.47 -17.30 -9.97
CA GLN A 311 -1.93 -16.82 -8.70
C GLN A 311 -1.79 -15.29 -8.69
N ARG A 312 -1.20 -14.70 -9.74
CA ARG A 312 -1.05 -13.24 -9.89
C ARG A 312 -2.40 -12.53 -9.93
N SER A 313 -3.42 -13.17 -10.50
CA SER A 313 -4.77 -12.61 -10.51
C SER A 313 -5.36 -12.43 -9.11
N ILE A 314 -5.03 -13.29 -8.15
CA ILE A 314 -5.43 -13.14 -6.76
C ILE A 314 -4.76 -11.91 -6.14
N GLU A 315 -3.47 -11.75 -6.38
CA GLU A 315 -2.69 -10.59 -5.89
C GLU A 315 -3.22 -9.26 -6.47
N ILE A 316 -3.59 -9.25 -7.75
CA ILE A 316 -4.23 -8.09 -8.37
C ILE A 316 -5.62 -7.80 -7.77
N ASN A 317 -6.38 -8.83 -7.39
CA ASN A 317 -7.64 -8.61 -6.69
C ASN A 317 -7.46 -7.89 -5.34
N VAL A 318 -6.35 -8.12 -4.62
CA VAL A 318 -6.02 -7.38 -3.39
C VAL A 318 -5.89 -5.88 -3.68
N ILE A 319 -5.12 -5.52 -4.72
CA ILE A 319 -4.95 -4.12 -5.14
C ILE A 319 -6.29 -3.51 -5.55
N ARG A 320 -7.08 -4.24 -6.38
CA ARG A 320 -8.36 -3.74 -6.88
C ARG A 320 -9.42 -3.62 -5.78
N ASN A 321 -9.47 -4.55 -4.84
CA ASN A 321 -10.40 -4.48 -3.71
C ASN A 321 -10.18 -3.20 -2.89
N PHE A 322 -8.93 -2.78 -2.71
CA PHE A 322 -8.64 -1.51 -2.05
C PHE A 322 -8.99 -0.30 -2.94
N LEU A 323 -8.57 -0.30 -4.21
CA LEU A 323 -8.79 0.82 -5.13
C LEU A 323 -10.27 1.03 -5.49
N ASP A 324 -11.03 -0.07 -5.62
CA ASP A 324 -12.44 -0.05 -6.00
C ASP A 324 -13.38 0.04 -4.78
N LYS A 325 -12.85 0.09 -3.54
CA LYS A 325 -13.68 0.26 -2.35
C LYS A 325 -14.46 1.57 -2.49
N GLU A 326 -15.75 1.51 -2.22
CA GLU A 326 -16.60 2.69 -2.31
C GLU A 326 -16.12 3.76 -1.32
N ASN A 327 -16.08 4.99 -1.77
CA ASN A 327 -15.94 6.13 -0.88
C ASN A 327 -17.35 6.46 -0.42
N ASN A 328 -17.53 6.74 0.85
CA ASN A 328 -18.74 7.43 1.24
C ASN A 328 -18.76 8.77 0.48
N GLU A 329 -19.89 9.08 -0.14
CA GLU A 329 -20.00 10.30 -0.91
C GLU A 329 -19.65 11.50 -0.03
N CYS A 330 -18.63 12.26 -0.42
CA CYS A 330 -18.37 13.56 0.18
C CYS A 330 -19.52 14.49 -0.24
N GLY A 331 -20.08 15.20 0.72
CA GLY A 331 -21.05 16.25 0.45
C GLY A 331 -20.51 17.24 -0.61
N LYS A 332 -21.40 17.81 -1.37
CA LYS A 332 -21.06 18.75 -2.46
C LYS A 332 -21.19 20.21 -2.05
N LYS A 333 -21.87 20.49 -0.94
CA LYS A 333 -22.05 21.87 -0.45
C LYS A 333 -20.71 22.45 -0.01
N LEU A 334 -20.46 23.68 -0.32
CA LEU A 334 -19.33 24.40 0.24
C LEU A 334 -19.56 24.63 1.73
N PRO A 335 -18.50 24.63 2.55
CA PRO A 335 -18.66 24.99 3.96
C PRO A 335 -19.16 26.44 4.06
N PRO A 336 -19.80 26.79 5.20
CA PRO A 336 -20.23 28.16 5.47
C PRO A 336 -19.08 29.15 5.40
N ASP A 337 -19.42 30.43 5.24
CA ASP A 337 -18.42 31.50 5.13
C ASP A 337 -17.60 31.60 6.41
N LYS A 338 -16.30 31.73 6.24
CA LYS A 338 -15.30 31.77 7.32
C LYS A 338 -15.39 33.02 8.20
N ASP A 339 -15.97 34.11 7.65
CA ASP A 339 -16.02 35.42 8.33
C ASP A 339 -17.16 35.50 9.38
N THR A 340 -18.10 34.55 9.37
CA THR A 340 -19.25 34.53 10.32
C THR A 340 -18.96 33.69 11.58
N GLY A 341 -17.78 33.10 11.71
CA GLY A 341 -17.46 32.10 12.74
C GLY A 341 -18.17 30.76 12.47
N LEU A 342 -17.74 29.71 13.15
CA LEU A 342 -18.31 28.37 13.00
C LEU A 342 -19.19 28.02 14.21
N LYS A 343 -20.50 27.92 14.01
CA LYS A 343 -21.42 27.28 14.96
C LYS A 343 -21.44 25.77 14.68
N ILE A 344 -21.17 24.95 15.67
CA ILE A 344 -21.17 23.49 15.57
C ILE A 344 -22.21 22.93 16.52
N GLU A 345 -23.11 22.10 16.02
CA GLU A 345 -24.16 21.50 16.82
C GLU A 345 -24.20 19.99 16.63
N LEU A 346 -24.01 19.26 17.71
CA LEU A 346 -24.17 17.81 17.78
C LEU A 346 -25.57 17.50 18.30
N LYS A 347 -26.34 16.74 17.52
CA LYS A 347 -27.68 16.31 17.85
C LYS A 347 -27.73 14.80 18.00
N ASP A 348 -27.90 14.36 19.25
CA ASP A 348 -28.06 12.95 19.62
C ASP A 348 -26.94 12.04 19.05
N VAL A 349 -25.69 12.51 19.11
CA VAL A 349 -24.56 11.86 18.49
C VAL A 349 -24.10 10.67 19.32
N SER A 350 -24.15 9.48 18.71
CA SER A 350 -23.56 8.26 19.24
C SER A 350 -22.51 7.70 18.28
N PHE A 351 -21.45 7.11 18.81
CA PHE A 351 -20.36 6.57 18.00
C PHE A 351 -19.78 5.29 18.57
N LYS A 352 -19.51 4.33 17.69
CA LYS A 352 -18.73 3.10 17.95
C LYS A 352 -17.83 2.78 16.77
N PHE A 353 -16.69 2.13 17.04
CA PHE A 353 -15.70 1.82 16.00
C PHE A 353 -16.17 0.70 15.06
N ARG A 354 -16.80 -0.35 15.60
CA ARG A 354 -17.36 -1.48 14.86
C ARG A 354 -18.81 -1.70 15.27
N LYS A 355 -19.57 -2.37 14.41
CA LYS A 355 -20.98 -2.67 14.69
C LYS A 355 -21.21 -3.45 15.98
N GLU A 356 -20.22 -4.28 16.36
CA GLU A 356 -20.27 -5.19 17.52
C GLU A 356 -19.67 -4.56 18.78
N ASP A 357 -18.98 -3.42 18.66
CA ASP A 357 -18.34 -2.75 19.79
C ASP A 357 -19.37 -1.98 20.64
N GLU A 358 -19.01 -1.70 21.88
CA GLU A 358 -19.73 -0.78 22.74
C GLU A 358 -19.62 0.66 22.20
N TYR A 359 -20.63 1.47 22.54
CA TYR A 359 -20.60 2.89 22.20
C TYR A 359 -19.53 3.63 23.00
N VAL A 360 -18.64 4.33 22.28
CA VAL A 360 -17.63 5.22 22.86
C VAL A 360 -18.22 6.59 23.16
N LEU A 361 -19.19 7.03 22.36
CA LEU A 361 -20.03 8.20 22.64
C LEU A 361 -21.48 7.78 22.62
N ARG A 362 -22.27 8.31 23.55
CA ARG A 362 -23.66 7.94 23.76
C ARG A 362 -24.52 9.22 23.86
N HIS A 363 -25.42 9.41 22.91
CA HIS A 363 -26.45 10.47 22.91
C HIS A 363 -25.90 11.87 23.23
N VAL A 364 -24.73 12.22 22.68
CA VAL A 364 -24.08 13.52 22.93
C VAL A 364 -24.84 14.64 22.26
N ASN A 365 -25.31 15.63 23.05
CA ASN A 365 -25.95 16.85 22.61
C ASN A 365 -25.08 18.04 23.05
N LEU A 366 -24.50 18.76 22.09
CA LEU A 366 -23.59 19.88 22.36
C LEU A 366 -23.74 20.95 21.29
N THR A 367 -23.89 22.19 21.72
CA THR A 367 -23.84 23.35 20.82
C THR A 367 -22.64 24.22 21.18
N ILE A 368 -21.82 24.49 20.20
CA ILE A 368 -20.69 25.41 20.24
C ILE A 368 -21.07 26.61 19.37
N ASN A 369 -21.22 27.76 19.99
CA ASN A 369 -21.57 28.96 19.24
C ASN A 369 -20.39 29.51 18.45
N ALA A 370 -20.69 30.32 17.45
CA ALA A 370 -19.64 31.02 16.71
C ALA A 370 -18.80 31.87 17.69
N ASN A 371 -17.46 31.81 17.50
CA ASN A 371 -16.46 32.52 18.29
C ASN A 371 -16.41 32.12 19.79
N GLN A 372 -17.05 31.02 20.17
CA GLN A 372 -17.05 30.53 21.54
C GLN A 372 -15.80 29.68 21.82
N LYS A 373 -15.23 29.83 23.00
CA LYS A 373 -14.15 29.04 23.55
C LYS A 373 -14.74 27.92 24.42
N LEU A 374 -14.61 26.68 23.95
CA LEU A 374 -15.07 25.48 24.65
C LEU A 374 -13.89 24.72 25.26
N ALA A 375 -13.98 24.35 26.53
CA ALA A 375 -13.11 23.34 27.12
C ALA A 375 -13.81 22.00 27.23
N ILE A 376 -13.14 20.92 26.85
CA ILE A 376 -13.60 19.53 27.03
C ILE A 376 -12.66 18.86 28.04
N VAL A 377 -13.21 18.44 29.18
CA VAL A 377 -12.47 17.79 30.24
C VAL A 377 -13.09 16.45 30.59
N GLY A 378 -12.38 15.60 31.32
CA GLY A 378 -12.85 14.29 31.75
C GLY A 378 -11.70 13.30 31.91
N GLU A 379 -11.98 12.13 32.45
CA GLU A 379 -10.99 11.08 32.65
C GLU A 379 -10.47 10.50 31.32
N ASN A 380 -9.38 9.72 31.41
CA ASN A 380 -8.87 8.99 30.25
C ASN A 380 -9.91 7.96 29.80
N GLY A 381 -10.16 7.88 28.50
CA GLY A 381 -11.18 6.98 27.94
C GLY A 381 -12.60 7.54 27.93
N ALA A 382 -12.87 8.74 28.48
CA ALA A 382 -14.21 9.35 28.49
C ALA A 382 -14.77 9.73 27.09
N GLY A 383 -13.99 9.57 26.00
CA GLY A 383 -14.44 9.84 24.63
C GLY A 383 -14.03 11.20 24.06
N LYS A 384 -13.24 12.01 24.79
CA LYS A 384 -12.84 13.37 24.40
C LYS A 384 -12.22 13.47 22.99
N SER A 385 -11.16 12.70 22.74
CA SER A 385 -10.47 12.72 21.42
C SER A 385 -11.35 12.14 20.30
N THR A 386 -12.26 11.21 20.63
CA THR A 386 -13.28 10.70 19.68
C THR A 386 -14.27 11.82 19.29
N LEU A 387 -14.74 12.59 20.27
CA LEU A 387 -15.63 13.73 20.04
C LEU A 387 -14.95 14.78 19.14
N VAL A 388 -13.68 15.09 19.40
CA VAL A 388 -12.87 15.99 18.57
C VAL A 388 -12.73 15.47 17.14
N LYS A 389 -12.44 14.18 16.95
CA LYS A 389 -12.32 13.56 15.62
C LYS A 389 -13.65 13.62 14.85
N ILE A 390 -14.81 13.50 15.52
CA ILE A 390 -16.14 13.67 14.91
C ILE A 390 -16.35 15.13 14.49
N ILE A 391 -16.03 16.09 15.36
CA ILE A 391 -16.13 17.52 15.05
C ILE A 391 -15.22 17.89 13.86
N CYS A 392 -14.02 17.32 13.77
CA CYS A 392 -13.12 17.49 12.63
C CYS A 392 -13.61 16.81 11.34
N GLY A 393 -14.70 16.04 11.38
CA GLY A 393 -15.20 15.24 10.26
C GLY A 393 -14.24 14.11 9.86
N LEU A 394 -13.36 13.64 10.76
CA LEU A 394 -12.53 12.46 10.58
C LEU A 394 -13.34 11.18 10.82
N TYR A 395 -14.27 11.22 11.80
CA TYR A 395 -15.24 10.17 12.06
C TYR A 395 -16.64 10.65 11.73
N ARG A 396 -17.47 9.72 11.24
CA ARG A 396 -18.90 9.94 11.07
C ARG A 396 -19.64 9.35 12.27
N PRO A 397 -20.62 10.05 12.85
CA PRO A 397 -21.41 9.47 13.92
C PRO A 397 -22.13 8.20 13.44
N THR A 398 -22.28 7.22 14.34
CA THR A 398 -23.06 6.01 14.06
C THR A 398 -24.56 6.34 14.08
N GLU A 399 -24.97 7.22 15.00
CA GLU A 399 -26.33 7.71 15.16
C GLU A 399 -26.28 9.21 15.43
N GLY A 400 -27.36 9.91 15.10
CA GLY A 400 -27.43 11.36 15.22
C GLY A 400 -26.76 12.10 14.07
N LYS A 401 -26.51 13.39 14.23
CA LYS A 401 -25.90 14.24 13.20
C LYS A 401 -25.09 15.39 13.78
N VAL A 402 -24.12 15.86 13.00
CA VAL A 402 -23.33 17.05 13.27
C VAL A 402 -23.73 18.14 12.27
N LEU A 403 -24.11 19.29 12.77
CA LEU A 403 -24.43 20.45 11.94
C LEU A 403 -23.32 21.49 12.07
N VAL A 404 -22.96 22.11 10.95
CA VAL A 404 -22.04 23.24 10.87
C VAL A 404 -22.80 24.40 10.24
N ASN A 405 -23.03 25.47 11.01
CA ASN A 405 -23.92 26.59 10.65
C ASN A 405 -25.26 26.09 10.07
N ASP A 406 -25.92 25.19 10.83
CA ASP A 406 -27.20 24.56 10.53
C ASP A 406 -27.23 23.62 9.29
N VAL A 407 -26.07 23.35 8.63
CA VAL A 407 -25.95 22.41 7.52
C VAL A 407 -25.34 21.10 8.02
N ASP A 408 -25.93 19.95 7.63
CA ASP A 408 -25.38 18.64 8.01
C ASP A 408 -23.97 18.44 7.44
N LEU A 409 -23.02 18.05 8.28
CA LEU A 409 -21.62 17.82 7.91
C LEU A 409 -21.48 16.76 6.79
N ASN A 410 -22.41 15.81 6.71
CA ASN A 410 -22.44 14.82 5.63
C ASN A 410 -22.75 15.43 4.25
N GLU A 411 -23.43 16.58 4.21
CA GLU A 411 -23.73 17.29 2.97
C GLU A 411 -22.62 18.26 2.54
N ILE A 412 -21.70 18.59 3.45
CA ILE A 412 -20.58 19.52 3.22
C ILE A 412 -19.40 18.78 2.58
N ASN A 413 -18.69 19.45 1.68
CA ASN A 413 -17.41 18.97 1.19
C ASN A 413 -16.40 18.93 2.34
N ILE A 414 -16.11 17.71 2.82
CA ILE A 414 -15.28 17.50 4.00
C ILE A 414 -13.86 18.08 3.86
N GLN A 415 -13.28 18.02 2.65
CA GLN A 415 -11.94 18.58 2.41
C GLN A 415 -11.94 20.11 2.50
N ALA A 416 -13.01 20.75 2.05
CA ALA A 416 -13.17 22.18 2.17
C ALA A 416 -13.42 22.60 3.64
N TYR A 417 -14.22 21.82 4.38
CA TYR A 417 -14.45 22.03 5.81
C TYR A 417 -13.16 21.89 6.61
N GLN A 418 -12.36 20.85 6.37
CA GLN A 418 -11.10 20.63 7.08
C GLN A 418 -10.04 21.73 6.82
N LYS A 419 -10.16 22.48 5.73
CA LYS A 419 -9.33 23.67 5.51
C LYS A 419 -9.62 24.78 6.53
N LEU A 420 -10.84 24.84 7.05
CA LEU A 420 -11.25 25.84 8.05
C LEU A 420 -10.80 25.47 9.48
N ILE A 421 -10.20 24.31 9.70
CA ILE A 421 -9.81 23.81 11.01
C ILE A 421 -8.29 23.83 11.15
N ALA A 422 -7.78 24.53 12.17
CA ALA A 422 -6.39 24.46 12.64
C ALA A 422 -6.35 23.58 13.88
N THR A 423 -5.61 22.46 13.85
CA THR A 423 -5.60 21.50 14.96
C THR A 423 -4.22 21.02 15.32
N ALA A 424 -3.97 20.85 16.64
CA ALA A 424 -2.89 20.03 17.21
C ALA A 424 -3.53 18.85 17.90
N PHE A 425 -3.32 17.65 17.39
CA PHE A 425 -3.70 16.40 18.05
C PHE A 425 -2.59 15.92 18.99
N GLN A 426 -2.95 15.07 19.96
CA GLN A 426 -2.00 14.47 20.90
C GLN A 426 -0.90 13.67 20.18
N ASP A 427 -1.27 12.88 19.18
CA ASP A 427 -0.36 12.05 18.38
C ASP A 427 0.00 12.78 17.06
N THR A 428 0.85 13.79 17.14
CA THR A 428 1.30 14.51 15.94
C THR A 428 2.76 14.18 15.63
N TYR A 429 3.06 13.98 14.34
CA TYR A 429 4.38 13.64 13.85
C TYR A 429 4.97 14.77 13.02
N LEU A 430 6.31 14.89 13.10
CA LEU A 430 7.08 15.71 12.17
C LEU A 430 7.47 14.89 10.94
N LEU A 431 7.39 15.50 9.79
CA LEU A 431 7.85 14.92 8.54
C LEU A 431 9.37 15.04 8.42
N PRO A 432 10.07 14.09 7.81
CA PRO A 432 11.50 14.19 7.52
C PRO A 432 11.75 15.17 6.36
N MET A 433 11.34 16.41 6.55
CA MET A 433 11.43 17.55 5.65
C MET A 433 12.04 18.73 6.40
N THR A 434 12.22 19.87 5.73
CA THR A 434 12.76 21.07 6.37
C THR A 434 11.82 21.63 7.45
N LEU A 435 12.37 22.48 8.33
CA LEU A 435 11.58 23.17 9.36
C LEU A 435 10.47 24.02 8.72
N GLY A 436 10.79 24.77 7.66
CA GLY A 436 9.82 25.57 6.93
C GLY A 436 8.69 24.74 6.33
N GLU A 437 9.02 23.61 5.70
CA GLU A 437 8.02 22.68 5.14
C GLU A 437 7.18 21.99 6.23
N ASN A 438 7.72 21.75 7.42
CA ASN A 438 6.94 21.24 8.55
C ASN A 438 5.92 22.24 9.08
N ILE A 439 6.16 23.54 8.93
CA ILE A 439 5.26 24.63 9.38
C ILE A 439 4.23 24.96 8.28
N ALA A 440 4.71 25.25 7.06
CA ALA A 440 3.89 25.79 5.97
C ALA A 440 3.63 24.82 4.81
N PHE A 441 4.16 23.58 4.85
CA PHE A 441 4.07 22.58 3.80
C PHE A 441 4.54 23.14 2.44
N LYS A 442 3.70 23.04 1.40
CA LYS A 442 4.00 23.51 0.05
C LYS A 442 4.25 25.02 -0.07
N ASP A 443 3.85 25.78 0.92
CA ASP A 443 3.93 27.24 0.89
C ASP A 443 5.21 27.77 1.57
N ALA A 444 6.17 26.89 1.93
CA ALA A 444 7.36 27.22 2.69
C ALA A 444 8.21 28.32 2.02
N ASP A 445 8.48 28.19 0.73
CA ASP A 445 9.32 29.15 -0.02
C ASP A 445 8.64 30.50 -0.23
N SER A 446 7.32 30.52 -0.37
CA SER A 446 6.54 31.73 -0.63
C SER A 446 6.15 32.49 0.64
N SER A 447 6.30 31.89 1.83
CA SER A 447 5.76 32.39 3.09
C SER A 447 6.83 32.54 4.17
N ILE A 448 8.08 32.81 3.80
CA ILE A 448 9.22 32.91 4.75
C ILE A 448 8.95 33.90 5.89
N GLY A 449 8.38 35.09 5.59
CA GLY A 449 8.03 36.09 6.57
C GLY A 449 6.99 35.62 7.57
N GLU A 450 5.90 35.01 7.07
CA GLU A 450 4.80 34.42 7.85
C GLU A 450 5.30 33.29 8.76
N ILE A 451 6.20 32.44 8.24
CA ILE A 451 6.81 31.34 9.00
C ILE A 451 7.68 31.87 10.15
N LYS A 452 8.50 32.90 9.90
CA LYS A 452 9.34 33.52 10.94
C LYS A 452 8.49 34.15 12.05
N GLU A 453 7.36 34.75 11.70
CA GLU A 453 6.40 35.26 12.68
C GLU A 453 5.83 34.12 13.55
N CYS A 454 5.44 33.02 12.97
CA CYS A 454 4.97 31.84 13.71
C CYS A 454 6.07 31.22 14.60
N ILE A 455 7.32 31.20 14.15
CA ILE A 455 8.47 30.73 14.92
C ILE A 455 8.70 31.63 16.14
N SER A 456 8.68 32.94 15.97
CA SER A 456 8.83 33.92 17.06
C SER A 456 7.66 33.81 18.04
N PHE A 457 6.43 33.63 17.52
CA PHE A 457 5.23 33.48 18.34
C PHE A 457 5.32 32.26 19.28
N THR A 458 5.90 31.13 18.83
CA THR A 458 6.05 29.91 19.64
C THR A 458 7.32 29.92 20.49
N GLY A 459 8.17 30.95 20.39
CA GLY A 459 9.47 30.99 21.06
C GLY A 459 10.46 29.95 20.56
N LEU A 460 10.32 29.53 19.31
CA LEU A 460 11.24 28.60 18.64
C LEU A 460 12.46 29.36 18.06
N ASP A 461 12.37 30.67 17.89
CA ASP A 461 13.45 31.58 17.46
C ASP A 461 14.69 31.51 18.36
N LYS A 462 14.50 31.17 19.64
CA LYS A 462 15.60 30.97 20.61
C LYS A 462 16.53 29.80 20.23
N GLU A 463 16.07 28.87 19.44
CA GLU A 463 16.84 27.68 19.02
C GLU A 463 17.81 28.00 17.87
N LYS A 464 17.68 29.16 17.20
CA LYS A 464 18.52 29.59 16.06
C LYS A 464 18.56 28.62 14.89
N TRP A 465 17.50 27.86 14.70
CA TRP A 465 17.38 26.90 13.58
C TRP A 465 17.06 27.64 12.29
N GLU A 466 17.68 27.19 11.20
CA GLU A 466 17.37 27.68 9.87
C GLU A 466 16.10 27.03 9.32
N LEU A 467 15.34 27.75 8.48
CA LEU A 467 14.13 27.24 7.87
C LEU A 467 14.37 26.02 6.97
N ASN A 468 15.54 25.98 6.34
CA ASN A 468 15.96 24.90 5.46
C ASN A 468 16.59 23.71 6.20
N SER A 469 16.76 23.79 7.53
CA SER A 469 17.30 22.68 8.32
C SER A 469 16.35 21.49 8.25
N PRO A 470 16.83 20.29 7.84
CA PRO A 470 16.02 19.07 7.84
C PRO A 470 15.63 18.72 9.27
N VAL A 471 14.37 18.37 9.47
CA VAL A 471 13.86 17.89 10.76
C VAL A 471 13.89 16.37 10.76
N THR A 472 14.53 15.78 11.76
CA THR A 472 14.85 14.36 11.92
C THR A 472 16.09 13.89 11.14
N LYS A 473 16.79 12.91 11.72
CA LYS A 473 17.95 12.24 11.07
C LYS A 473 17.58 11.05 10.21
N MET A 474 16.31 10.90 9.85
CA MET A 474 15.86 9.73 9.07
C MET A 474 16.36 9.74 7.62
N LEU A 475 16.46 10.92 7.02
CA LEU A 475 16.89 11.09 5.63
C LEU A 475 18.19 11.89 5.51
N ASP A 476 18.56 12.66 6.53
CA ASP A 476 19.75 13.51 6.53
C ASP A 476 20.52 13.31 7.85
N ALA A 477 21.81 12.99 7.77
CA ALA A 477 22.67 12.78 8.95
C ALA A 477 22.81 14.04 9.82
N ASP A 478 22.75 15.22 9.20
CA ASP A 478 22.85 16.53 9.85
C ASP A 478 21.49 17.09 10.30
N GLY A 479 20.42 16.30 10.15
CA GLY A 479 19.07 16.68 10.52
C GLY A 479 18.93 17.02 12.01
N LEU A 480 18.07 17.99 12.32
CA LEU A 480 17.71 18.37 13.67
C LEU A 480 17.02 17.21 14.39
N VAL A 481 17.29 17.06 15.67
CA VAL A 481 16.57 16.12 16.55
C VAL A 481 15.87 16.92 17.65
N PRO A 482 14.65 17.41 17.39
CA PRO A 482 13.91 18.19 18.37
C PRO A 482 13.63 17.39 19.65
N SER A 483 13.77 18.03 20.80
CA SER A 483 13.24 17.49 22.06
C SER A 483 11.69 17.46 22.02
N GLY A 484 11.05 16.75 22.95
CA GLY A 484 9.57 16.68 23.01
C GLY A 484 8.92 18.08 23.05
N GLY A 485 9.47 19.00 23.85
CA GLY A 485 8.96 20.37 23.91
C GLY A 485 9.23 21.18 22.63
N GLN A 486 10.39 21.00 21.99
CA GLN A 486 10.70 21.64 20.71
C GLN A 486 9.81 21.09 19.59
N MET A 487 9.54 19.77 19.58
CA MET A 487 8.58 19.17 18.64
C MET A 487 7.19 19.80 18.79
N GLN A 488 6.71 19.95 20.02
CA GLN A 488 5.43 20.62 20.28
C GLN A 488 5.43 22.07 19.75
N LYS A 489 6.47 22.84 19.98
CA LYS A 489 6.59 24.21 19.44
C LYS A 489 6.52 24.25 17.90
N ILE A 490 7.14 23.30 17.20
CA ILE A 490 7.03 23.20 15.72
C ILE A 490 5.57 22.93 15.30
N ILE A 491 4.91 21.97 15.97
CA ILE A 491 3.50 21.65 15.70
C ILE A 491 2.62 22.88 15.94
N LEU A 492 2.88 23.61 17.02
CA LEU A 492 2.16 24.82 17.35
C LEU A 492 2.43 25.97 16.35
N ALA A 493 3.65 26.11 15.85
CA ALA A 493 3.96 27.03 14.76
C ALA A 493 3.16 26.69 13.49
N ARG A 494 2.97 25.40 13.17
CA ARG A 494 2.10 24.93 12.09
C ARG A 494 0.64 25.34 12.30
N VAL A 495 0.14 25.19 13.53
CA VAL A 495 -1.24 25.59 13.89
C VAL A 495 -1.41 27.11 13.77
N ALA A 496 -0.45 27.90 14.31
CA ALA A 496 -0.45 29.35 14.21
C ALA A 496 -0.43 29.80 12.75
N PHE A 497 0.41 29.19 11.92
CA PHE A 497 0.47 29.49 10.49
C PHE A 497 -0.88 29.29 9.79
N LYS A 498 -1.53 28.17 10.07
CA LYS A 498 -2.86 27.88 9.49
C LYS A 498 -3.92 28.84 10.01
N LEU A 499 -3.87 29.18 11.29
CA LEU A 499 -4.84 30.07 11.94
C LEU A 499 -4.74 31.51 11.47
N LEU A 500 -3.51 32.03 11.37
CA LEU A 500 -3.24 33.43 11.04
C LEU A 500 -3.28 33.68 9.52
N PHE A 501 -2.65 32.81 8.74
CA PHE A 501 -2.37 33.08 7.32
C PHE A 501 -3.16 32.21 6.33
N ARG A 502 -3.93 31.21 6.80
CA ARG A 502 -4.68 30.30 5.91
C ARG A 502 -6.19 30.25 6.23
N SER A 503 -6.69 31.30 6.85
CA SER A 503 -8.13 31.52 7.07
C SER A 503 -8.85 30.39 7.81
N ALA A 504 -8.20 29.77 8.81
CA ALA A 504 -8.88 28.84 9.68
C ALA A 504 -9.86 29.60 10.60
N ALA A 505 -11.08 29.05 10.77
CA ALA A 505 -12.16 29.60 11.57
C ALA A 505 -12.40 28.83 12.88
N LEU A 506 -11.81 27.63 13.00
CA LEU A 506 -11.87 26.78 14.18
C LEU A 506 -10.47 26.34 14.61
N LEU A 507 -10.12 26.63 15.86
CA LEU A 507 -8.93 26.13 16.52
C LEU A 507 -9.27 24.92 17.39
N ILE A 508 -8.53 23.84 17.27
CA ILE A 508 -8.66 22.66 18.14
C ILE A 508 -7.29 22.31 18.71
N LEU A 509 -7.22 22.23 20.03
CA LEU A 509 -6.01 21.87 20.76
C LEU A 509 -6.30 20.66 21.65
N ASP A 510 -5.76 19.49 21.29
CA ASP A 510 -5.90 18.24 22.05
C ASP A 510 -4.61 17.97 22.83
N GLU A 511 -4.58 18.34 24.11
CA GLU A 511 -3.43 18.21 25.03
C GLU A 511 -2.12 18.81 24.48
N PRO A 512 -2.10 20.04 23.98
CA PRO A 512 -0.96 20.59 23.22
C PRO A 512 0.28 20.85 24.07
N THR A 513 0.18 20.76 25.41
CA THR A 513 1.20 21.20 26.36
C THR A 513 1.73 20.06 27.25
N SER A 514 1.50 18.81 26.88
CA SER A 514 1.85 17.62 27.69
C SER A 514 3.35 17.53 28.04
N ALA A 515 4.26 18.12 27.23
CA ALA A 515 5.70 18.14 27.44
C ALA A 515 6.23 19.53 27.86
N MET A 516 5.36 20.49 28.26
CA MET A 516 5.74 21.82 28.70
C MET A 516 5.71 21.95 30.22
N ASP A 517 6.56 22.81 30.79
CA ASP A 517 6.46 23.22 32.16
C ASP A 517 5.27 24.17 32.39
N ALA A 518 4.87 24.38 33.66
CA ALA A 518 3.67 25.14 34.00
C ALA A 518 3.75 26.65 33.62
N ILE A 519 4.94 27.23 33.52
CA ILE A 519 5.13 28.64 33.14
C ILE A 519 4.97 28.78 31.63
N ALA A 520 5.68 27.93 30.87
CA ALA A 520 5.59 27.91 29.42
C ALA A 520 4.18 27.56 28.94
N GLU A 521 3.47 26.69 29.66
CA GLU A 521 2.08 26.34 29.38
C GLU A 521 1.15 27.55 29.52
N LYS A 522 1.25 28.30 30.62
CA LYS A 522 0.43 29.50 30.83
C LYS A 522 0.63 30.51 29.71
N GLU A 523 1.91 30.85 29.42
CA GLU A 523 2.24 31.74 28.32
C GLU A 523 1.69 31.26 26.97
N PHE A 524 1.71 29.94 26.76
CA PHE A 524 1.16 29.30 25.56
C PHE A 524 -0.34 29.54 25.44
N TYR A 525 -1.14 29.18 26.47
CA TYR A 525 -2.58 29.33 26.40
C TYR A 525 -2.99 30.82 26.26
N ASP A 526 -2.36 31.72 26.98
CA ASP A 526 -2.64 33.16 26.88
C ASP A 526 -2.45 33.63 25.42
N ARG A 527 -1.33 33.28 24.79
CA ARG A 527 -1.03 33.64 23.38
C ARG A 527 -1.98 33.04 22.37
N TYR A 528 -2.29 31.72 22.53
CA TYR A 528 -3.16 31.03 21.56
C TYR A 528 -4.62 31.44 21.68
N LEU A 529 -5.09 31.73 22.88
CA LEU A 529 -6.43 32.26 23.08
C LEU A 529 -6.59 33.68 22.55
N ASP A 530 -5.50 34.46 22.53
CA ASP A 530 -5.49 35.82 21.94
C ASP A 530 -5.59 35.76 20.42
N ILE A 531 -4.79 34.93 19.73
CA ILE A 531 -4.88 34.77 18.27
C ILE A 531 -6.15 34.06 17.81
N ALA A 532 -6.81 33.31 18.69
CA ALA A 532 -8.11 32.71 18.45
C ALA A 532 -9.28 33.68 18.72
N SER A 533 -9.00 34.91 19.11
CA SER A 533 -10.04 35.94 19.31
C SER A 533 -10.84 36.15 18.02
N GLY A 534 -12.17 36.14 18.12
CA GLY A 534 -13.06 36.16 16.95
C GLY A 534 -13.15 34.86 16.16
N LYS A 535 -12.64 33.72 16.70
CA LYS A 535 -12.76 32.39 16.11
C LYS A 535 -13.27 31.39 17.14
N SER A 536 -13.91 30.33 16.70
CA SER A 536 -14.31 29.24 17.58
C SER A 536 -13.07 28.45 18.03
N CYS A 537 -13.02 28.07 19.32
CA CYS A 537 -11.89 27.35 19.89
C CYS A 537 -12.38 26.16 20.72
N ILE A 538 -11.75 25.00 20.54
CA ILE A 538 -11.96 23.81 21.36
C ILE A 538 -10.64 23.43 22.00
N LEU A 539 -10.63 23.39 23.33
CA LEU A 539 -9.50 22.98 24.14
C LEU A 539 -9.81 21.66 24.84
N VAL A 540 -9.09 20.61 24.53
CA VAL A 540 -9.10 19.38 25.33
C VAL A 540 -7.90 19.42 26.26
N SER A 541 -8.16 19.36 27.55
CA SER A 541 -7.10 19.43 28.55
C SER A 541 -7.39 18.55 29.74
N HIS A 542 -6.35 17.88 30.22
CA HIS A 542 -6.36 17.23 31.54
C HIS A 542 -5.96 18.22 32.64
N ARG A 543 -5.49 19.42 32.30
CA ARG A 543 -5.07 20.44 33.27
C ARG A 543 -6.19 21.45 33.47
N MET A 544 -6.87 21.36 34.60
CA MET A 544 -8.09 22.13 34.90
C MET A 544 -7.85 23.64 34.95
N LYS A 545 -6.62 24.09 35.24
CA LYS A 545 -6.31 25.52 35.34
C LYS A 545 -6.46 26.26 34.00
N SER A 546 -6.18 25.58 32.88
CA SER A 546 -6.32 26.16 31.53
C SER A 546 -7.79 26.34 31.11
N THR A 547 -8.73 25.66 31.75
CA THR A 547 -10.15 25.73 31.40
C THR A 547 -10.87 26.98 31.90
N ASN A 548 -10.28 27.69 32.87
CA ASN A 548 -10.86 28.87 33.49
C ASN A 548 -11.08 30.05 32.51
N THR A 549 -10.34 30.07 31.42
CA THR A 549 -10.42 31.11 30.37
C THR A 549 -11.41 30.78 29.27
N CYS A 550 -12.09 29.63 29.35
CA CYS A 550 -13.07 29.23 28.36
C CYS A 550 -14.48 29.69 28.73
N ASP A 551 -15.28 30.02 27.71
CA ASP A 551 -16.66 30.50 27.87
C ASP A 551 -17.61 29.37 28.30
N LEU A 552 -17.30 28.14 27.90
CA LEU A 552 -18.08 26.94 28.21
C LEU A 552 -17.13 25.79 28.53
N ILE A 553 -17.44 25.04 29.57
CA ILE A 553 -16.74 23.82 29.95
C ILE A 553 -17.73 22.66 29.86
N VAL A 554 -17.29 21.57 29.28
CA VAL A 554 -18.04 20.30 29.17
C VAL A 554 -17.22 19.20 29.82
N VAL A 555 -17.81 18.54 30.80
CA VAL A 555 -17.22 17.39 31.47
C VAL A 555 -17.76 16.11 30.83
N MET A 556 -16.88 15.32 30.26
CA MET A 556 -17.23 14.02 29.70
C MET A 556 -16.97 12.90 30.70
N ASP A 557 -17.92 12.01 30.84
CA ASP A 557 -17.82 10.78 31.61
C ASP A 557 -18.50 9.63 30.86
N ASN A 558 -17.77 8.49 30.73
CA ASN A 558 -18.28 7.26 30.11
C ASN A 558 -19.00 7.48 28.76
N GLY A 559 -18.47 8.38 27.91
CA GLY A 559 -19.02 8.68 26.59
C GLY A 559 -20.20 9.66 26.57
N ASN A 560 -20.60 10.20 27.72
CA ASN A 560 -21.69 11.17 27.86
C ASN A 560 -21.15 12.54 28.32
N ILE A 561 -21.97 13.58 28.15
CA ILE A 561 -21.76 14.87 28.82
C ILE A 561 -22.39 14.80 30.20
N ALA A 562 -21.55 14.71 31.23
CA ALA A 562 -22.00 14.66 32.63
C ALA A 562 -22.36 16.05 33.17
N GLU A 563 -21.54 17.06 32.89
CA GLU A 563 -21.73 18.42 33.37
C GLU A 563 -21.38 19.42 32.27
N ARG A 564 -22.04 20.58 32.27
CA ARG A 564 -21.73 21.70 31.38
C ARG A 564 -22.01 23.03 32.08
N GLY A 565 -21.15 24.03 31.87
CA GLY A 565 -21.34 25.36 32.44
C GLY A 565 -20.06 26.17 32.37
N THR A 566 -20.05 27.34 32.93
CA THR A 566 -18.83 28.13 33.18
C THR A 566 -18.05 27.57 34.37
N HIS A 567 -16.79 27.95 34.51
CA HIS A 567 -15.98 27.56 35.67
C HIS A 567 -16.68 27.84 37.01
N SER A 568 -17.27 29.03 37.16
CA SER A 568 -17.92 29.44 38.40
C SER A 568 -19.17 28.60 38.71
N GLU A 569 -19.99 28.28 37.69
CA GLU A 569 -21.19 27.46 37.82
C GLU A 569 -20.83 26.02 38.22
N LEU A 570 -19.82 25.43 37.55
CA LEU A 570 -19.40 24.07 37.82
C LEU A 570 -18.73 23.90 39.18
N MET A 571 -18.01 24.92 39.65
CA MET A 571 -17.43 24.92 41.01
C MET A 571 -18.55 24.97 42.09
N GLN A 572 -19.68 25.63 41.82
CA GLN A 572 -20.81 25.71 42.74
C GLN A 572 -21.65 24.43 42.76
N LEU A 573 -21.70 23.67 41.64
CA LEU A 573 -22.43 22.40 41.52
C LEU A 573 -21.87 21.29 42.43
N ASN A 574 -20.65 21.43 42.95
CA ASN A 574 -19.96 20.40 43.77
C ASN A 574 -19.92 19.00 43.13
N GLY A 575 -19.87 18.97 41.80
CA GLY A 575 -19.92 17.76 40.99
C GLY A 575 -18.55 17.23 40.59
N LEU A 576 -18.52 16.54 39.47
CA LEU A 576 -17.31 15.88 38.93
C LEU A 576 -16.21 16.90 38.60
N TYR A 577 -16.60 18.05 38.01
CA TYR A 577 -15.67 19.12 37.68
C TYR A 577 -14.91 19.62 38.90
N ARG A 578 -15.63 19.95 39.96
CA ARG A 578 -15.02 20.46 41.18
C ARG A 578 -14.07 19.44 41.80
N ASN A 579 -14.50 18.18 41.88
CA ASN A 579 -13.65 17.11 42.43
C ASN A 579 -12.34 16.97 41.64
N MET A 580 -12.41 17.00 40.31
CA MET A 580 -11.22 16.98 39.45
C MET A 580 -10.33 18.22 39.63
N TYR A 581 -10.93 19.40 39.77
CA TYR A 581 -10.21 20.65 39.97
C TYR A 581 -9.50 20.68 41.33
N GLU A 582 -10.16 20.32 42.42
CA GLU A 582 -9.59 20.30 43.75
C GLU A 582 -8.48 19.26 43.88
N LEU A 583 -8.67 18.06 43.34
CA LEU A 583 -7.63 17.04 43.27
C LEU A 583 -6.37 17.56 42.54
N GLN A 584 -6.51 18.20 41.41
CA GLN A 584 -5.34 18.74 40.72
C GLN A 584 -4.70 19.93 41.44
N SER A 585 -5.49 20.82 42.03
CA SER A 585 -4.94 21.95 42.79
C SER A 585 -4.15 21.53 44.03
N SER A 586 -4.51 20.40 44.66
CA SER A 586 -3.76 19.86 45.80
C SER A 586 -2.37 19.34 45.47
N TYR A 587 -2.11 18.99 44.19
CA TYR A 587 -0.76 18.58 43.74
C TYR A 587 0.18 19.77 43.43
N TYR A 588 -0.35 21.00 43.39
CA TYR A 588 0.43 22.22 43.10
C TYR A 588 0.60 23.11 44.33
N GLN A 589 0.06 22.70 45.48
CA GLN A 589 0.35 23.28 46.80
C GLN A 589 1.48 22.50 47.48
#